data_0f3dc9af5707bb660ad6ee5ddabda6e3
#
_entry.id   0f3dc9af5707bb660ad6ee5ddabda6e3
#
_cell.length_a   1.000
_cell.length_b   1.000
_cell.length_c   1.000
_cell.angle_alpha   90.00
_cell.angle_beta   90.00
_cell.angle_gamma   90.00
#
_symmetry.space_group_name_H-M   'P 1'
#
loop_
_entity.id
_entity.type
_entity.pdbx_description
1 polymer ?
#
loop_
_entity_poly.entity_id
_entity_poly.type
_entity_poly.pdbx_seq_one_letter_code
_entity_poly.pdbx_strand_id
1 'polypeptide(L)'
;MNQEKRDYCLNCIHKPCQLNGCPIKNRIPEFIKETDEEKAYEIVTSTSLLGAVCGRICPFSDQCEGVCTRGRIGEPVDIGGIEAEICDNAIKKGFKISKNINPELQSKKVAIIGGGPSGLECAGFLAREGVKVTIYEKHSELGGILTHGIPEFRLKKEITMQTINQILDLGIEVKYNQAIGENLNIEELQNQYDAIYLAIGANEPNITLKGNNIYSANELLEYRDFPDFKDKKVIVNGGGNVAMDAARTIKHLGGDVTIVYRRSESEMPASKEEIEETKADKVKMEYLTNIMEYEKNIVKCIKTELVELENSKRKVPKNIPNSEFELIADYIVLATGSLPNIKAIENFEKNEKGYIKVNEKYQTSLEKVFAGGDIIGTNSTVAFAVSDGLKASKEIKEFLLK
;
A
#
# COMPACT_ATOMS: atom_id res chain seq x y z
N MET A 1 12.73 -17.16 18.19
CA MET A 1 12.72 -15.67 18.17
C MET A 1 14.07 -15.15 18.66
N ASN A 2 14.61 -14.11 18.01
CA ASN A 2 15.90 -13.53 18.39
C ASN A 2 15.76 -12.70 19.68
N GLN A 3 16.18 -13.28 20.81
CA GLN A 3 16.03 -12.68 22.15
C GLN A 3 16.85 -11.39 22.30
N GLU A 4 18.05 -11.32 21.73
CA GLU A 4 18.93 -10.14 21.81
C GLU A 4 18.26 -8.89 21.19
N LYS A 5 17.67 -9.04 20.00
CA LYS A 5 16.92 -7.95 19.35
C LYS A 5 15.75 -7.47 20.21
N ARG A 6 15.07 -8.38 20.87
CA ARG A 6 13.90 -8.09 21.73
C ARG A 6 14.30 -7.41 23.03
N ASP A 7 15.41 -7.84 23.63
CA ASP A 7 15.93 -7.24 24.86
C ASP A 7 16.45 -5.82 24.64
N TYR A 8 16.86 -5.49 23.41
CA TYR A 8 17.26 -4.15 23.03
C TYR A 8 16.13 -3.11 23.16
N CYS A 9 14.86 -3.51 23.07
CA CYS A 9 13.71 -2.62 23.28
C CYS A 9 13.60 -2.15 24.74
N LEU A 10 13.46 -0.83 24.92
CA LEU A 10 13.35 -0.20 26.26
C LEU A 10 11.98 -0.37 26.93
N ASN A 11 10.97 -0.89 26.22
CA ASN A 11 9.59 -0.95 26.68
C ASN A 11 9.10 0.41 27.23
N CYS A 12 9.24 1.47 26.44
CA CYS A 12 8.97 2.85 26.83
C CYS A 12 7.55 3.06 27.36
N ILE A 13 7.40 3.81 28.45
CA ILE A 13 6.09 4.14 29.04
C ILE A 13 5.17 4.87 28.03
N HIS A 14 5.73 5.83 27.27
CA HIS A 14 4.98 6.61 26.28
C HIS A 14 4.83 5.93 24.91
N LYS A 15 5.40 4.72 24.71
CA LYS A 15 5.26 3.89 23.49
C LYS A 15 5.28 4.69 22.18
N PRO A 16 6.31 5.52 21.88
CA PRO A 16 6.28 6.42 20.72
C PRO A 16 6.14 5.65 19.39
N CYS A 17 6.79 4.50 19.26
CA CYS A 17 6.69 3.63 18.08
C CYS A 17 5.24 3.20 17.79
N GLN A 18 4.45 2.89 18.82
CA GLN A 18 3.05 2.51 18.72
C GLN A 18 2.15 3.72 18.47
N LEU A 19 2.26 4.78 19.29
CA LEU A 19 1.27 5.85 19.33
C LEU A 19 1.51 6.93 18.25
N ASN A 20 2.78 7.19 17.92
CA ASN A 20 3.16 8.27 17.00
C ASN A 20 3.73 7.76 15.68
N GLY A 21 4.32 6.55 15.66
CA GLY A 21 4.97 6.01 14.48
C GLY A 21 4.09 5.06 13.66
N CYS A 22 3.42 4.11 14.31
CA CYS A 22 2.62 3.11 13.60
C CYS A 22 1.23 3.65 13.24
N PRO A 23 0.83 3.67 11.94
CA PRO A 23 -0.51 4.10 11.53
C PRO A 23 -1.63 3.24 12.11
N ILE A 24 -1.36 1.95 12.32
CA ILE A 24 -2.29 0.95 12.85
C ILE A 24 -2.34 1.02 14.39
N LYS A 25 -1.33 1.66 15.01
CA LYS A 25 -1.07 1.66 16.45
C LYS A 25 -0.88 0.25 17.01
N ASN A 26 -0.18 -0.59 16.25
CA ASN A 26 0.13 -1.96 16.65
C ASN A 26 0.82 -1.98 18.03
N ARG A 27 0.51 -2.97 18.84
CA ARG A 27 0.97 -3.11 20.24
C ARG A 27 2.46 -3.49 20.34
N ILE A 28 3.31 -2.64 19.71
CA ILE A 28 4.73 -2.91 19.43
C ILE A 28 5.52 -3.29 20.68
N PRO A 29 5.57 -2.51 21.77
CA PRO A 29 6.34 -2.91 22.95
C PRO A 29 5.85 -4.22 23.57
N GLU A 30 4.56 -4.51 23.44
CA GLU A 30 3.96 -5.69 24.04
C GLU A 30 4.35 -6.95 23.26
N PHE A 31 4.21 -6.99 21.92
CA PHE A 31 4.63 -8.16 21.16
C PHE A 31 6.15 -8.37 21.19
N ILE A 32 6.94 -7.29 21.30
CA ILE A 32 8.39 -7.41 21.43
C ILE A 32 8.78 -8.07 22.77
N LYS A 33 8.10 -7.77 23.85
CA LYS A 33 8.43 -8.27 25.19
C LYS A 33 7.77 -9.60 25.56
N GLU A 34 6.77 -10.03 24.78
CA GLU A 34 6.12 -11.31 25.01
C GLU A 34 7.06 -12.47 24.64
N THR A 35 7.28 -13.40 25.54
CA THR A 35 8.19 -14.55 25.34
C THR A 35 7.49 -15.77 24.77
N ASP A 36 6.19 -15.90 25.01
CA ASP A 36 5.36 -16.93 24.42
C ASP A 36 5.05 -16.55 22.96
N GLU A 37 5.43 -17.40 22.00
CA GLU A 37 5.33 -17.11 20.58
C GLU A 37 3.88 -17.01 20.10
N GLU A 38 2.98 -17.83 20.63
CA GLU A 38 1.56 -17.80 20.26
C GLU A 38 0.91 -16.53 20.77
N LYS A 39 1.19 -16.14 22.03
CA LYS A 39 0.72 -14.88 22.59
C LYS A 39 1.31 -13.66 21.87
N ALA A 40 2.59 -13.71 21.48
CA ALA A 40 3.18 -12.63 20.69
C ALA A 40 2.43 -12.46 19.35
N TYR A 41 2.08 -13.54 18.67
CA TYR A 41 1.27 -13.53 17.46
C TYR A 41 -0.16 -13.02 17.72
N GLU A 42 -0.81 -13.43 18.83
CA GLU A 42 -2.11 -12.92 19.24
C GLU A 42 -2.07 -11.38 19.47
N ILE A 43 -0.99 -10.88 20.07
CA ILE A 43 -0.81 -9.44 20.27
C ILE A 43 -0.69 -8.72 18.92
N VAL A 44 0.11 -9.22 17.98
CA VAL A 44 0.21 -8.65 16.63
C VAL A 44 -1.16 -8.65 15.95
N THR A 45 -1.83 -9.81 15.90
CA THR A 45 -3.11 -9.98 15.20
C THR A 45 -4.30 -9.32 15.91
N SER A 46 -4.10 -8.81 17.14
CA SER A 46 -5.12 -7.99 17.81
C SER A 46 -5.36 -6.64 17.13
N THR A 47 -4.40 -6.16 16.35
CA THR A 47 -4.45 -4.85 15.67
C THR A 47 -4.08 -4.90 14.19
N SER A 48 -3.40 -5.94 13.70
CA SER A 48 -3.06 -6.11 12.28
C SER A 48 -3.02 -7.57 11.89
N LEU A 49 -3.86 -7.97 10.94
CA LEU A 49 -3.84 -9.31 10.37
C LEU A 49 -2.77 -9.47 9.28
N LEU A 50 -2.23 -8.36 8.81
CA LEU A 50 -1.17 -8.29 7.79
C LEU A 50 0.23 -8.05 8.39
N GLY A 51 0.47 -8.45 9.65
CA GLY A 51 1.73 -8.24 10.36
C GLY A 51 2.95 -8.82 9.61
N ALA A 52 2.82 -10.01 8.99
CA ALA A 52 3.89 -10.60 8.19
C ALA A 52 4.30 -9.72 6.98
N VAL A 53 3.34 -8.99 6.42
CA VAL A 53 3.54 -8.04 5.32
C VAL A 53 4.09 -6.72 5.86
N CYS A 54 3.44 -6.14 6.86
CA CYS A 54 3.85 -4.87 7.48
C CYS A 54 5.30 -4.94 7.98
N GLY A 55 5.69 -6.03 8.61
CA GLY A 55 7.05 -6.26 9.10
C GLY A 55 8.15 -6.33 8.01
N ARG A 56 7.77 -6.23 6.71
CA ARG A 56 8.72 -6.30 5.58
C ARG A 56 8.73 -5.06 4.69
N ILE A 57 7.56 -4.40 4.54
CA ILE A 57 7.41 -3.37 3.50
C ILE A 57 6.99 -2.00 4.03
N CYS A 58 6.75 -1.85 5.34
CA CYS A 58 6.50 -0.54 5.90
C CYS A 58 7.74 0.36 5.75
N PRO A 59 7.56 1.66 5.52
CA PRO A 59 8.66 2.62 5.58
C PRO A 59 9.05 2.88 7.04
N PHE A 60 9.82 1.97 7.63
CA PHE A 60 10.10 1.93 9.07
C PHE A 60 10.75 3.20 9.58
N SER A 61 11.70 3.77 8.79
CA SER A 61 12.40 5.02 9.12
C SER A 61 11.46 6.23 9.19
N ASP A 62 10.35 6.21 8.45
CA ASP A 62 9.34 7.27 8.46
C ASP A 62 8.18 6.96 9.44
N GLN A 63 8.17 5.77 10.02
CA GLN A 63 7.11 5.28 10.90
C GLN A 63 7.65 4.87 12.28
N CYS A 64 7.45 3.61 12.65
CA CYS A 64 7.69 3.13 14.01
C CYS A 64 9.15 3.21 14.47
N GLU A 65 10.10 2.92 13.60
CA GLU A 65 11.53 2.97 13.91
C GLU A 65 12.07 4.40 13.92
N GLY A 66 11.56 5.27 13.02
CA GLY A 66 11.93 6.68 12.97
C GLY A 66 11.62 7.48 14.23
N VAL A 67 10.65 7.03 15.03
CA VAL A 67 10.31 7.65 16.33
C VAL A 67 10.76 6.81 17.54
N CYS A 68 11.51 5.72 17.30
CA CYS A 68 12.01 4.86 18.36
C CYS A 68 12.96 5.62 19.28
N THR A 69 12.78 5.48 20.60
CA THR A 69 13.64 6.14 21.60
C THR A 69 15.11 5.70 21.47
N ARG A 70 15.36 4.45 21.08
CA ARG A 70 16.74 3.97 20.83
C ARG A 70 17.41 4.72 19.71
N GLY A 71 16.69 5.08 18.64
CA GLY A 71 17.21 5.85 17.50
C GLY A 71 17.74 7.24 17.85
N ARG A 72 17.51 7.74 19.08
CA ARG A 72 18.08 9.02 19.56
C ARG A 72 19.53 8.89 20.04
N ILE A 73 19.98 7.68 20.39
CA ILE A 73 21.29 7.41 20.99
C ILE A 73 22.05 6.32 20.25
N GLY A 74 21.53 5.77 19.19
CA GLY A 74 22.10 4.70 18.39
C GLY A 74 21.11 4.23 17.32
N GLU A 75 21.16 2.95 16.96
CA GLU A 75 20.20 2.37 16.02
C GLU A 75 18.82 2.18 16.66
N PRO A 76 17.73 2.36 15.92
CA PRO A 76 16.40 2.01 16.39
C PRO A 76 16.28 0.49 16.64
N VAL A 77 15.24 0.09 17.34
CA VAL A 77 14.88 -1.34 17.46
C VAL A 77 14.42 -1.81 16.07
N ASP A 78 14.89 -2.95 15.62
CA ASP A 78 14.43 -3.64 14.40
C ASP A 78 12.99 -4.16 14.59
N ILE A 79 12.04 -3.23 14.61
CA ILE A 79 10.62 -3.51 14.90
C ILE A 79 10.01 -4.35 13.79
N GLY A 80 10.27 -3.98 12.54
CA GLY A 80 9.78 -4.69 11.38
C GLY A 80 10.28 -6.12 11.33
N GLY A 81 11.59 -6.34 11.52
CA GLY A 81 12.16 -7.68 11.53
C GLY A 81 11.62 -8.57 12.66
N ILE A 82 11.35 -8.01 13.86
CA ILE A 82 10.74 -8.75 14.96
C ILE A 82 9.28 -9.12 14.64
N GLU A 83 8.49 -8.20 14.09
CA GLU A 83 7.10 -8.45 13.71
C GLU A 83 7.03 -9.54 12.63
N ALA A 84 7.88 -9.45 11.60
CA ALA A 84 7.99 -10.45 10.56
C ALA A 84 8.36 -11.83 11.12
N GLU A 85 9.36 -11.91 12.02
CA GLU A 85 9.79 -13.16 12.65
C GLU A 85 8.66 -13.81 13.47
N ILE A 86 7.89 -13.03 14.24
CA ILE A 86 6.72 -13.52 14.99
C ILE A 86 5.71 -14.16 14.06
N CYS A 87 5.37 -13.46 12.96
CA CYS A 87 4.38 -13.95 12.00
C CYS A 87 4.88 -15.17 11.22
N ASP A 88 6.15 -15.23 10.83
CA ASP A 88 6.75 -16.39 10.17
C ASP A 88 6.73 -17.63 11.07
N ASN A 89 7.06 -17.45 12.33
CA ASN A 89 6.99 -18.54 13.31
C ASN A 89 5.54 -19.02 13.50
N ALA A 90 4.58 -18.12 13.53
CA ALA A 90 3.16 -18.45 13.60
C ALA A 90 2.69 -19.27 12.39
N ILE A 91 3.05 -18.82 11.18
CA ILE A 91 2.75 -19.54 9.93
C ILE A 91 3.39 -20.93 9.98
N LYS A 92 4.68 -21.03 10.30
CA LYS A 92 5.43 -22.29 10.37
C LYS A 92 4.88 -23.27 11.40
N LYS A 93 4.40 -22.78 12.53
CA LYS A 93 3.82 -23.60 13.64
C LYS A 93 2.32 -23.83 13.47
N GLY A 94 1.68 -23.21 12.48
CA GLY A 94 0.24 -23.34 12.21
C GLY A 94 -0.66 -22.64 13.24
N PHE A 95 -0.16 -21.58 13.92
CA PHE A 95 -0.99 -20.78 14.79
C PHE A 95 -2.11 -20.11 14.02
N LYS A 96 -3.28 -19.99 14.65
CA LYS A 96 -4.48 -19.44 14.00
C LYS A 96 -4.82 -18.07 14.57
N ILE A 97 -5.46 -17.23 13.77
CA ILE A 97 -6.02 -15.97 14.23
C ILE A 97 -7.18 -16.28 15.20
N SER A 98 -7.11 -15.71 16.40
CA SER A 98 -8.13 -15.92 17.43
C SER A 98 -9.48 -15.34 17.02
N LYS A 99 -10.56 -16.12 17.17
CA LYS A 99 -11.94 -15.67 16.96
C LYS A 99 -12.51 -15.12 18.27
N ASN A 100 -13.33 -14.08 18.16
CA ASN A 100 -14.06 -13.47 19.27
C ASN A 100 -15.53 -13.28 18.85
N ILE A 101 -16.26 -14.38 18.75
CA ILE A 101 -17.59 -14.43 18.17
C ILE A 101 -18.61 -13.64 19.01
N ASN A 102 -19.23 -12.64 18.39
CA ASN A 102 -20.39 -11.95 18.93
C ASN A 102 -21.70 -12.59 18.35
N PRO A 103 -22.58 -13.18 19.20
CA PRO A 103 -23.80 -13.82 18.73
C PRO A 103 -24.71 -12.91 17.89
N GLU A 104 -24.76 -11.61 18.19
CA GLU A 104 -25.61 -10.63 17.48
C GLU A 104 -25.16 -10.38 16.04
N LEU A 105 -23.88 -10.69 15.73
CA LEU A 105 -23.29 -10.49 14.41
C LEU A 105 -23.38 -11.72 13.51
N GLN A 106 -23.69 -12.91 14.02
CA GLN A 106 -23.66 -14.17 13.27
C GLN A 106 -24.68 -14.23 12.12
N SER A 107 -25.78 -13.48 12.21
CA SER A 107 -26.77 -13.38 11.13
C SER A 107 -26.41 -12.33 10.09
N LYS A 108 -25.51 -11.39 10.42
CA LYS A 108 -25.17 -10.24 9.58
C LYS A 108 -24.26 -10.65 8.42
N LYS A 109 -24.47 -9.98 7.27
CA LYS A 109 -23.73 -10.22 6.03
C LYS A 109 -23.05 -8.93 5.57
N VAL A 110 -21.77 -9.00 5.26
CA VAL A 110 -20.98 -7.85 4.74
C VAL A 110 -20.30 -8.22 3.44
N ALA A 111 -20.45 -7.36 2.43
CA ALA A 111 -19.67 -7.45 1.20
C ALA A 111 -18.43 -6.55 1.29
N ILE A 112 -17.27 -7.10 0.96
CA ILE A 112 -16.02 -6.36 0.81
C ILE A 112 -15.70 -6.32 -0.68
N ILE A 113 -15.54 -5.13 -1.25
CA ILE A 113 -15.23 -4.95 -2.67
C ILE A 113 -13.77 -4.55 -2.81
N GLY A 114 -12.95 -5.49 -3.27
CA GLY A 114 -11.49 -5.40 -3.36
C GLY A 114 -10.80 -6.18 -2.24
N GLY A 115 -9.98 -7.16 -2.63
CA GLY A 115 -9.22 -8.04 -1.76
C GLY A 115 -7.78 -7.56 -1.53
N GLY A 116 -7.53 -6.25 -1.58
CA GLY A 116 -6.25 -5.63 -1.22
C GLY A 116 -6.07 -5.48 0.30
N PRO A 117 -4.99 -4.82 0.75
CA PRO A 117 -4.66 -4.71 2.19
C PRO A 117 -5.82 -4.19 3.06
N SER A 118 -6.50 -3.14 2.61
CA SER A 118 -7.62 -2.54 3.34
C SER A 118 -8.82 -3.48 3.43
N GLY A 119 -9.17 -4.14 2.31
CA GLY A 119 -10.28 -5.09 2.26
C GLY A 119 -10.02 -6.34 3.08
N LEU A 120 -8.82 -6.92 2.99
CA LEU A 120 -8.41 -8.11 3.76
C LEU A 120 -8.45 -7.85 5.27
N GLU A 121 -7.95 -6.70 5.70
CA GLU A 121 -7.95 -6.31 7.11
C GLU A 121 -9.40 -6.16 7.62
N CYS A 122 -10.24 -5.40 6.90
CA CYS A 122 -11.64 -5.20 7.26
C CYS A 122 -12.40 -6.54 7.30
N ALA A 123 -12.23 -7.37 6.26
CA ALA A 123 -12.85 -8.68 6.16
C ALA A 123 -12.48 -9.58 7.33
N GLY A 124 -11.20 -9.67 7.65
CA GLY A 124 -10.72 -10.52 8.73
C GLY A 124 -11.22 -10.07 10.11
N PHE A 125 -11.21 -8.75 10.40
CA PHE A 125 -11.72 -8.23 11.67
C PHE A 125 -13.24 -8.44 11.84
N LEU A 126 -14.02 -8.34 10.79
CA LEU A 126 -15.46 -8.65 10.82
C LEU A 126 -15.72 -10.15 10.97
N ALA A 127 -15.01 -10.98 10.18
CA ALA A 127 -15.19 -12.44 10.20
C ALA A 127 -14.78 -13.06 11.54
N ARG A 128 -13.69 -12.57 12.19
CA ARG A 128 -13.29 -13.07 13.52
C ARG A 128 -14.34 -12.82 14.61
N GLU A 129 -15.25 -11.85 14.41
CA GLU A 129 -16.35 -11.57 15.31
C GLU A 129 -17.65 -12.28 14.93
N GLY A 130 -17.65 -13.07 13.85
CA GLY A 130 -18.77 -13.91 13.45
C GLY A 130 -19.62 -13.35 12.32
N VAL A 131 -19.27 -12.20 11.74
CA VAL A 131 -19.95 -11.67 10.55
C VAL A 131 -19.72 -12.58 9.37
N LYS A 132 -20.73 -12.84 8.55
CA LYS A 132 -20.63 -13.53 7.27
C LYS A 132 -20.07 -12.59 6.22
N VAL A 133 -18.81 -12.77 5.87
CA VAL A 133 -18.09 -11.88 4.96
C VAL A 133 -17.90 -12.53 3.60
N THR A 134 -18.21 -11.78 2.53
CA THR A 134 -17.89 -12.15 1.15
C THR A 134 -17.00 -11.08 0.54
N ILE A 135 -15.81 -11.46 0.05
CA ILE A 135 -14.92 -10.58 -0.71
C ILE A 135 -15.21 -10.75 -2.20
N TYR A 136 -15.39 -9.64 -2.90
CA TYR A 136 -15.47 -9.56 -4.37
C TYR A 136 -14.16 -8.98 -4.88
N GLU A 137 -13.44 -9.75 -5.71
CA GLU A 137 -12.12 -9.37 -6.24
C GLU A 137 -12.14 -9.36 -7.77
N LYS A 138 -11.58 -8.30 -8.38
CA LYS A 138 -11.53 -8.16 -9.84
C LYS A 138 -10.58 -9.16 -10.52
N HIS A 139 -9.53 -9.56 -9.81
CA HIS A 139 -8.54 -10.54 -10.27
C HIS A 139 -8.91 -11.99 -9.90
N SER A 140 -8.11 -12.92 -10.40
CA SER A 140 -8.21 -14.34 -10.05
C SER A 140 -7.53 -14.71 -8.72
N GLU A 141 -6.90 -13.74 -8.05
CA GLU A 141 -6.22 -13.90 -6.76
C GLU A 141 -6.33 -12.64 -5.90
N LEU A 142 -6.29 -12.83 -4.57
CA LEU A 142 -6.34 -11.73 -3.60
C LEU A 142 -4.97 -11.08 -3.39
N GLY A 143 -4.98 -9.96 -2.69
CA GLY A 143 -3.79 -9.24 -2.23
C GLY A 143 -3.66 -7.84 -2.82
N GLY A 144 -4.33 -7.55 -3.94
CA GLY A 144 -4.19 -6.26 -4.61
C GLY A 144 -2.72 -5.91 -4.87
N ILE A 145 -2.25 -4.75 -4.40
CA ILE A 145 -0.87 -4.31 -4.59
C ILE A 145 0.18 -5.28 -3.99
N LEU A 146 -0.16 -6.06 -2.95
CA LEU A 146 0.76 -7.04 -2.34
C LEU A 146 1.11 -8.16 -3.31
N THR A 147 0.16 -8.56 -4.14
CA THR A 147 0.32 -9.64 -5.12
C THR A 147 0.71 -9.10 -6.49
N HIS A 148 0.09 -7.99 -6.92
CA HIS A 148 0.18 -7.50 -8.29
C HIS A 148 1.11 -6.28 -8.45
N GLY A 149 1.40 -5.51 -7.40
CA GLY A 149 2.19 -4.28 -7.52
C GLY A 149 3.60 -4.39 -6.95
N ILE A 150 3.76 -5.02 -5.77
CA ILE A 150 5.06 -5.10 -5.09
C ILE A 150 5.89 -6.24 -5.69
N PRO A 151 7.14 -5.98 -6.14
CA PRO A 151 8.01 -7.00 -6.69
C PRO A 151 8.40 -8.07 -5.66
N GLU A 152 8.67 -9.28 -6.16
CA GLU A 152 8.97 -10.45 -5.32
C GLU A 152 10.27 -10.30 -4.51
N PHE A 153 11.22 -9.51 -4.99
CA PHE A 153 12.46 -9.23 -4.26
C PHE A 153 12.23 -8.37 -3.00
N ARG A 154 11.10 -7.64 -2.91
CA ARG A 154 10.67 -6.91 -1.69
C ARG A 154 9.71 -7.71 -0.83
N LEU A 155 8.74 -8.36 -1.45
CA LEU A 155 7.72 -9.14 -0.76
C LEU A 155 7.49 -10.47 -1.49
N LYS A 156 7.99 -11.56 -0.91
CA LYS A 156 7.80 -12.90 -1.47
C LYS A 156 6.31 -13.24 -1.55
N LYS A 157 5.86 -13.68 -2.72
CA LYS A 157 4.46 -14.07 -2.94
C LYS A 157 3.98 -15.15 -1.99
N GLU A 158 4.86 -16.09 -1.65
CA GLU A 158 4.55 -17.15 -0.70
C GLU A 158 4.08 -16.60 0.66
N ILE A 159 4.78 -15.58 1.19
CA ILE A 159 4.43 -14.94 2.46
C ILE A 159 3.08 -14.24 2.36
N THR A 160 2.84 -13.53 1.25
CA THR A 160 1.56 -12.87 0.99
C THR A 160 0.43 -13.90 0.96
N MET A 161 0.58 -14.97 0.20
CA MET A 161 -0.45 -16.04 0.08
C MET A 161 -0.70 -16.74 1.42
N GLN A 162 0.35 -17.08 2.18
CA GLN A 162 0.21 -17.70 3.50
C GLN A 162 -0.53 -16.79 4.48
N THR A 163 -0.23 -15.49 4.47
CA THR A 163 -0.91 -14.48 5.30
C THR A 163 -2.39 -14.35 4.91
N ILE A 164 -2.69 -14.29 3.62
CA ILE A 164 -4.07 -14.24 3.11
C ILE A 164 -4.84 -15.50 3.51
N ASN A 165 -4.23 -16.68 3.38
CA ASN A 165 -4.86 -17.94 3.76
C ASN A 165 -5.22 -17.99 5.25
N GLN A 166 -4.37 -17.45 6.14
CA GLN A 166 -4.71 -17.33 7.57
C GLN A 166 -5.94 -16.45 7.80
N ILE A 167 -6.11 -15.38 7.00
CA ILE A 167 -7.30 -14.52 7.08
C ILE A 167 -8.53 -15.27 6.54
N LEU A 168 -8.41 -15.98 5.42
CA LEU A 168 -9.51 -16.77 4.83
C LEU A 168 -9.96 -17.92 5.73
N ASP A 169 -9.08 -18.49 6.55
CA ASP A 169 -9.40 -19.53 7.56
C ASP A 169 -10.41 -19.03 8.62
N LEU A 170 -10.67 -17.74 8.69
CA LEU A 170 -11.75 -17.19 9.51
C LEU A 170 -13.15 -17.54 8.97
N GLY A 171 -13.24 -18.07 7.75
CA GLY A 171 -14.49 -18.48 7.10
C GLY A 171 -15.02 -17.46 6.10
N ILE A 172 -14.13 -16.69 5.48
CA ILE A 172 -14.46 -15.66 4.48
C ILE A 172 -14.70 -16.33 3.12
N GLU A 173 -15.82 -16.00 2.47
CA GLU A 173 -16.12 -16.37 1.09
C GLU A 173 -15.43 -15.42 0.12
N VAL A 174 -14.93 -15.92 -1.03
CA VAL A 174 -14.31 -15.10 -2.07
C VAL A 174 -14.97 -15.35 -3.41
N LYS A 175 -15.30 -14.26 -4.12
CA LYS A 175 -15.80 -14.27 -5.50
C LYS A 175 -14.81 -13.52 -6.38
N TYR A 176 -14.08 -14.27 -7.18
CA TYR A 176 -13.09 -13.74 -8.10
C TYR A 176 -13.70 -13.24 -9.42
N ASN A 177 -12.94 -12.44 -10.18
CA ASN A 177 -13.33 -11.87 -11.47
C ASN A 177 -14.62 -11.05 -11.37
N GLN A 178 -14.78 -10.31 -10.27
CA GLN A 178 -15.92 -9.44 -9.97
C GLN A 178 -15.46 -8.01 -9.78
N ALA A 179 -15.71 -7.15 -10.76
CA ALA A 179 -15.31 -5.75 -10.78
C ALA A 179 -16.52 -4.82 -10.69
N ILE A 180 -16.50 -3.89 -9.72
CA ILE A 180 -17.51 -2.85 -9.60
C ILE A 180 -17.47 -1.91 -10.81
N GLY A 181 -18.65 -1.59 -11.35
CA GLY A 181 -18.77 -0.77 -12.56
C GLY A 181 -18.58 -1.54 -13.89
N GLU A 182 -18.34 -2.85 -13.83
CA GLU A 182 -18.27 -3.75 -14.99
C GLU A 182 -19.33 -4.84 -14.90
N ASN A 183 -19.11 -5.84 -14.05
CA ASN A 183 -19.98 -7.00 -13.88
C ASN A 183 -20.53 -7.15 -12.46
N LEU A 184 -20.26 -6.17 -11.59
CA LEU A 184 -20.75 -6.11 -10.22
C LEU A 184 -21.48 -4.78 -10.00
N ASN A 185 -22.75 -4.86 -9.53
CA ASN A 185 -23.60 -3.72 -9.27
C ASN A 185 -23.72 -3.45 -7.77
N ILE A 186 -23.49 -2.19 -7.35
CA ILE A 186 -23.56 -1.80 -5.95
C ILE A 186 -24.98 -1.85 -5.37
N GLU A 187 -25.99 -1.51 -6.18
CA GLU A 187 -27.40 -1.51 -5.75
C GLU A 187 -27.90 -2.93 -5.47
N GLU A 188 -27.45 -3.90 -6.28
CA GLU A 188 -27.75 -5.31 -6.05
C GLU A 188 -27.13 -5.80 -4.74
N LEU A 189 -25.91 -5.38 -4.45
CA LEU A 189 -25.23 -5.71 -3.20
C LEU A 189 -25.90 -5.06 -1.98
N GLN A 190 -26.39 -3.81 -2.10
CA GLN A 190 -27.13 -3.16 -1.02
C GLN A 190 -28.43 -3.93 -0.64
N ASN A 191 -29.04 -4.64 -1.58
CA ASN A 191 -30.22 -5.48 -1.32
C ASN A 191 -29.88 -6.83 -0.68
N GLN A 192 -28.64 -7.32 -0.84
CA GLN A 192 -28.22 -8.66 -0.38
C GLN A 192 -27.43 -8.63 0.93
N TYR A 193 -26.79 -7.50 1.26
CA TYR A 193 -25.89 -7.34 2.39
C TYR A 193 -26.37 -6.26 3.38
N ASP A 194 -26.04 -6.43 4.64
CA ASP A 194 -26.34 -5.47 5.70
C ASP A 194 -25.40 -4.27 5.67
N ALA A 195 -24.15 -4.46 5.18
CA ALA A 195 -23.20 -3.38 4.91
C ALA A 195 -22.26 -3.77 3.77
N ILE A 196 -21.64 -2.75 3.15
CA ILE A 196 -20.67 -2.89 2.06
C ILE A 196 -19.43 -2.08 2.42
N TYR A 197 -18.25 -2.64 2.22
CA TYR A 197 -16.98 -1.91 2.32
C TYR A 197 -16.27 -1.86 0.98
N LEU A 198 -16.03 -0.66 0.47
CA LEU A 198 -15.36 -0.41 -0.79
C LEU A 198 -13.87 -0.16 -0.56
N ALA A 199 -13.02 -1.09 -1.02
CA ALA A 199 -11.57 -1.11 -0.83
C ALA A 199 -10.83 -1.38 -2.15
N ILE A 200 -11.32 -0.79 -3.26
CA ILE A 200 -10.86 -1.07 -4.63
C ILE A 200 -9.52 -0.41 -4.99
N GLY A 201 -8.96 0.39 -4.08
CA GLY A 201 -7.71 1.11 -4.32
C GLY A 201 -7.84 2.26 -5.33
N ALA A 202 -6.70 2.77 -5.80
CA ALA A 202 -6.58 3.81 -6.81
C ALA A 202 -5.42 3.41 -7.73
N ASN A 203 -5.69 2.64 -8.78
CA ASN A 203 -4.67 2.03 -9.64
C ASN A 203 -4.73 2.52 -11.09
N GLU A 204 -5.68 3.40 -11.44
CA GLU A 204 -5.72 3.97 -12.78
C GLU A 204 -4.49 4.83 -13.03
N PRO A 205 -3.78 4.62 -14.15
CA PRO A 205 -2.55 5.36 -14.42
C PRO A 205 -2.82 6.84 -14.72
N ASN A 206 -2.02 7.71 -14.12
CA ASN A 206 -1.99 9.12 -14.48
C ASN A 206 -1.02 9.33 -15.66
N ILE A 207 -1.54 9.21 -16.88
CA ILE A 207 -0.74 9.31 -18.11
C ILE A 207 -0.56 10.79 -18.48
N THR A 208 0.66 11.29 -18.29
CA THR A 208 1.04 12.68 -18.56
C THR A 208 1.72 12.91 -19.90
N LEU A 209 2.16 11.83 -20.56
CA LEU A 209 2.80 11.84 -21.87
C LEU A 209 2.06 10.92 -22.84
N LYS A 210 2.09 11.24 -24.13
CA LYS A 210 1.51 10.41 -25.20
C LYS A 210 2.58 10.02 -26.19
N GLY A 211 2.52 8.81 -26.69
CA GLY A 211 3.46 8.29 -27.69
C GLY A 211 3.58 6.77 -27.65
N ASN A 212 4.32 6.24 -28.61
CA ASN A 212 4.67 4.82 -28.62
C ASN A 212 5.75 4.55 -27.56
N ASN A 213 5.81 3.32 -27.03
CA ASN A 213 6.78 2.89 -26.03
C ASN A 213 6.69 3.67 -24.69
N ILE A 214 5.51 4.19 -24.37
CA ILE A 214 5.18 4.78 -23.08
C ILE A 214 4.27 3.82 -22.32
N TYR A 215 4.67 3.45 -21.11
CA TYR A 215 3.98 2.49 -20.26
C TYR A 215 3.66 3.10 -18.90
N SER A 216 2.63 2.59 -18.26
CA SER A 216 2.35 2.86 -16.84
C SER A 216 3.16 1.92 -15.96
N ALA A 217 3.83 2.45 -14.94
CA ALA A 217 4.52 1.62 -13.94
C ALA A 217 3.56 0.67 -13.22
N ASN A 218 2.36 1.16 -12.88
CA ASN A 218 1.34 0.35 -12.21
C ASN A 218 0.91 -0.84 -13.07
N GLU A 219 0.58 -0.60 -14.35
CA GLU A 219 0.17 -1.66 -15.27
C GLU A 219 1.27 -2.67 -15.52
N LEU A 220 2.51 -2.21 -15.75
CA LEU A 220 3.66 -3.12 -15.92
C LEU A 220 3.86 -4.03 -14.71
N LEU A 221 3.76 -3.48 -13.50
CA LEU A 221 3.93 -4.26 -12.27
C LEU A 221 2.71 -5.17 -12.01
N GLU A 222 1.49 -4.70 -12.31
CA GLU A 222 0.23 -5.42 -12.08
C GLU A 222 0.11 -6.63 -13.03
N TYR A 223 0.26 -6.42 -14.32
CA TYR A 223 0.02 -7.46 -15.33
C TYR A 223 1.27 -8.25 -15.70
N ARG A 224 2.47 -7.71 -15.39
CA ARG A 224 3.78 -8.32 -15.70
C ARG A 224 3.98 -8.63 -17.18
N ASP A 225 3.28 -7.90 -18.03
CA ASP A 225 3.48 -7.93 -19.48
C ASP A 225 4.58 -6.93 -19.85
N PHE A 226 5.82 -7.37 -19.61
CA PHE A 226 6.99 -6.54 -19.84
C PHE A 226 7.44 -6.63 -21.29
N PRO A 227 7.71 -5.49 -21.96
CA PRO A 227 8.45 -5.50 -23.21
C PRO A 227 9.88 -6.01 -22.98
N ASP A 228 10.60 -6.33 -24.05
CA ASP A 228 12.01 -6.70 -23.93
C ASP A 228 12.86 -5.49 -23.54
N PHE A 229 13.20 -5.41 -22.27
CA PHE A 229 14.04 -4.35 -21.73
C PHE A 229 15.54 -4.63 -21.81
N LYS A 230 15.95 -5.85 -22.21
CA LYS A 230 17.36 -6.21 -22.24
C LYS A 230 18.15 -5.27 -23.16
N ASP A 231 19.22 -4.70 -22.60
CA ASP A 231 20.12 -3.74 -23.26
C ASP A 231 19.40 -2.46 -23.77
N LYS A 232 18.19 -2.16 -23.28
CA LYS A 232 17.41 -0.98 -23.64
C LYS A 232 17.60 0.15 -22.64
N LYS A 233 17.60 1.38 -23.13
CA LYS A 233 17.58 2.59 -22.30
C LYS A 233 16.16 2.88 -21.89
N VAL A 234 15.89 2.86 -20.60
CA VAL A 234 14.54 3.07 -20.04
C VAL A 234 14.58 4.25 -19.07
N ILE A 235 13.66 5.19 -19.29
CA ILE A 235 13.44 6.28 -18.34
C ILE A 235 12.21 5.98 -17.53
N VAL A 236 12.34 5.98 -16.19
CA VAL A 236 11.22 5.91 -15.25
C VAL A 236 10.96 7.32 -14.72
N ASN A 237 9.78 7.87 -15.01
CA ASN A 237 9.38 9.21 -14.60
C ASN A 237 8.59 9.17 -13.31
N GLY A 238 9.22 9.50 -12.19
CA GLY A 238 8.57 9.53 -10.86
C GLY A 238 9.56 9.41 -9.72
N GLY A 239 9.07 9.57 -8.49
CA GLY A 239 9.93 9.55 -7.29
C GLY A 239 9.29 8.85 -6.08
N GLY A 240 8.21 8.09 -6.27
CA GLY A 240 7.57 7.29 -5.23
C GLY A 240 8.04 5.83 -5.24
N ASN A 241 7.59 5.03 -4.27
CA ASN A 241 7.94 3.60 -4.18
C ASN A 241 7.63 2.83 -5.47
N VAL A 242 6.54 3.14 -6.16
CA VAL A 242 6.19 2.54 -7.46
C VAL A 242 7.25 2.81 -8.52
N ALA A 243 7.87 4.03 -8.51
CA ALA A 243 8.97 4.34 -9.41
C ALA A 243 10.23 3.53 -9.08
N MET A 244 10.53 3.34 -7.80
CA MET A 244 11.65 2.50 -7.34
C MET A 244 11.41 1.04 -7.74
N ASP A 245 10.23 0.51 -7.45
CA ASP A 245 9.84 -0.85 -7.80
C ASP A 245 9.93 -1.13 -9.30
N ALA A 246 9.40 -0.23 -10.14
CA ALA A 246 9.46 -0.36 -11.58
C ALA A 246 10.90 -0.27 -12.11
N ALA A 247 11.67 0.69 -11.63
CA ALA A 247 13.05 0.89 -12.04
C ALA A 247 13.94 -0.32 -11.71
N ARG A 248 13.84 -0.85 -10.49
CA ARG A 248 14.57 -2.04 -10.05
C ARG A 248 14.14 -3.28 -10.81
N THR A 249 12.84 -3.47 -11.03
CA THR A 249 12.31 -4.58 -11.83
C THR A 249 12.90 -4.56 -13.24
N ILE A 250 12.85 -3.40 -13.92
CA ILE A 250 13.41 -3.25 -15.27
C ILE A 250 14.90 -3.45 -15.28
N LYS A 251 15.61 -2.98 -14.24
CA LYS A 251 17.04 -3.20 -14.09
C LYS A 251 17.40 -4.68 -13.98
N HIS A 252 16.62 -5.44 -13.20
CA HIS A 252 16.79 -6.89 -13.07
C HIS A 252 16.46 -7.64 -14.37
N LEU A 253 15.62 -7.06 -15.25
CA LEU A 253 15.35 -7.56 -16.60
C LEU A 253 16.42 -7.15 -17.63
N GLY A 254 17.51 -6.50 -17.19
CA GLY A 254 18.67 -6.15 -18.03
C GLY A 254 18.60 -4.76 -18.68
N GLY A 255 17.67 -3.91 -18.29
CA GLY A 255 17.56 -2.54 -18.78
C GLY A 255 18.65 -1.60 -18.25
N ASP A 256 19.03 -0.58 -19.03
CA ASP A 256 19.82 0.57 -18.58
C ASP A 256 18.84 1.66 -18.12
N VAL A 257 18.61 1.72 -16.80
CA VAL A 257 17.51 2.50 -16.22
C VAL A 257 17.98 3.83 -15.66
N THR A 258 17.24 4.90 -15.98
CA THR A 258 17.39 6.22 -15.37
C THR A 258 16.04 6.68 -14.80
N ILE A 259 16.01 6.99 -13.51
CA ILE A 259 14.85 7.66 -12.90
C ILE A 259 14.98 9.15 -13.15
N VAL A 260 13.95 9.76 -13.72
CA VAL A 260 13.82 11.22 -13.88
C VAL A 260 12.82 11.75 -12.88
N TYR A 261 13.25 12.70 -12.04
CA TYR A 261 12.42 13.26 -11.00
C TYR A 261 12.49 14.79 -10.96
N ARG A 262 11.32 15.43 -10.96
CA ARG A 262 11.19 16.90 -11.03
C ARG A 262 11.55 17.66 -9.74
N ARG A 263 11.91 16.97 -8.65
CA ARG A 263 12.39 17.57 -7.40
C ARG A 263 13.75 16.99 -7.01
N SER A 264 14.25 17.40 -5.85
CA SER A 264 15.48 16.82 -5.28
C SER A 264 15.21 15.47 -4.61
N GLU A 265 16.27 14.74 -4.31
CA GLU A 265 16.21 13.46 -3.59
C GLU A 265 15.52 13.60 -2.23
N SER A 266 15.81 14.65 -1.47
CA SER A 266 15.22 14.90 -0.16
C SER A 266 13.70 15.07 -0.18
N GLU A 267 13.12 15.27 -1.35
CA GLU A 267 11.68 15.46 -1.55
C GLU A 267 11.00 14.29 -2.26
N MET A 268 11.74 13.19 -2.46
CA MET A 268 11.15 11.97 -2.96
C MET A 268 10.14 11.41 -1.94
N PRO A 269 8.95 10.99 -2.39
CA PRO A 269 7.99 10.33 -1.52
C PRO A 269 8.29 8.84 -1.31
N ALA A 270 9.29 8.28 -2.02
CA ALA A 270 9.80 6.93 -1.75
C ALA A 270 10.49 6.88 -0.39
N SER A 271 10.42 5.74 0.29
CA SER A 271 11.14 5.54 1.54
C SER A 271 12.65 5.59 1.32
N LYS A 272 13.39 5.93 2.35
CA LYS A 272 14.86 6.03 2.27
C LYS A 272 15.48 4.68 1.89
N GLU A 273 14.95 3.61 2.45
CA GLU A 273 15.38 2.24 2.19
C GLU A 273 15.26 1.91 0.69
N GLU A 274 14.11 2.24 0.07
CA GLU A 274 13.88 1.98 -1.36
C GLU A 274 14.78 2.82 -2.27
N ILE A 275 15.07 4.06 -1.88
CA ILE A 275 16.00 4.92 -2.62
C ILE A 275 17.42 4.33 -2.57
N GLU A 276 17.87 3.92 -1.39
CA GLU A 276 19.21 3.34 -1.22
C GLU A 276 19.37 2.00 -1.96
N GLU A 277 18.36 1.12 -1.88
CA GLU A 277 18.35 -0.13 -2.61
C GLU A 277 18.34 0.08 -4.13
N THR A 278 17.59 1.09 -4.61
CA THR A 278 17.56 1.46 -6.03
C THR A 278 18.93 1.94 -6.53
N LYS A 279 19.63 2.71 -5.71
CA LYS A 279 21.03 3.12 -6.01
C LYS A 279 21.99 1.94 -5.97
N ALA A 280 21.81 1.01 -5.02
CA ALA A 280 22.63 -0.20 -4.93
C ALA A 280 22.48 -1.09 -6.19
N ASP A 281 21.29 -1.14 -6.79
CA ASP A 281 21.02 -1.79 -8.07
C ASP A 281 21.62 -1.01 -9.28
N LYS A 282 22.35 0.09 -9.04
CA LYS A 282 22.98 0.93 -10.07
C LYS A 282 22.00 1.57 -11.04
N VAL A 283 20.79 1.90 -10.58
CA VAL A 283 19.85 2.75 -11.31
C VAL A 283 20.36 4.19 -11.26
N LYS A 284 20.40 4.86 -12.42
CA LYS A 284 20.81 6.26 -12.52
C LYS A 284 19.69 7.18 -12.04
N MET A 285 20.04 8.29 -11.38
CA MET A 285 19.10 9.28 -10.88
C MET A 285 19.35 10.63 -11.55
N GLU A 286 18.33 11.19 -12.18
CA GLU A 286 18.31 12.51 -12.80
C GLU A 286 17.29 13.39 -12.07
N TYR A 287 17.79 14.16 -11.10
CA TYR A 287 16.97 15.04 -10.25
C TYR A 287 16.75 16.41 -10.87
N LEU A 288 15.77 17.16 -10.32
CA LEU A 288 15.43 18.51 -10.73
C LEU A 288 15.21 18.60 -12.25
N THR A 289 14.54 17.61 -12.80
CA THR A 289 14.34 17.44 -14.24
C THR A 289 12.90 17.07 -14.52
N ASN A 290 12.25 17.82 -15.41
CA ASN A 290 10.93 17.57 -15.90
C ASN A 290 10.97 17.08 -17.35
N ILE A 291 10.19 16.04 -17.68
CA ILE A 291 10.03 15.56 -19.05
C ILE A 291 8.93 16.39 -19.70
N MET A 292 9.25 16.96 -20.86
CA MET A 292 8.35 17.80 -21.65
C MET A 292 7.69 17.03 -22.78
N GLU A 293 8.49 16.22 -23.47
CA GLU A 293 8.07 15.51 -24.67
C GLU A 293 8.90 14.25 -24.89
N TYR A 294 8.32 13.25 -25.56
CA TYR A 294 9.03 12.05 -26.00
C TYR A 294 8.62 11.72 -27.44
N GLU A 295 9.57 11.74 -28.35
CA GLU A 295 9.38 11.39 -29.74
C GLU A 295 10.65 10.75 -30.34
N LYS A 296 10.49 9.65 -31.07
CA LYS A 296 11.59 8.97 -31.81
C LYS A 296 12.82 8.68 -30.93
N ASN A 297 12.60 8.15 -29.73
CA ASN A 297 13.62 7.82 -28.73
C ASN A 297 14.36 9.05 -28.14
N ILE A 298 13.92 10.26 -28.45
CA ILE A 298 14.42 11.50 -27.86
C ILE A 298 13.46 11.97 -26.79
N VAL A 299 13.97 12.18 -25.58
CA VAL A 299 13.23 12.71 -24.44
C VAL A 299 13.67 14.15 -24.21
N LYS A 300 12.80 15.11 -24.52
CA LYS A 300 13.05 16.51 -24.23
C LYS A 300 12.80 16.80 -22.76
N CYS A 301 13.81 17.23 -22.07
CA CYS A 301 13.82 17.55 -20.67
C CYS A 301 14.09 19.03 -20.42
N ILE A 302 13.65 19.52 -19.29
CA ILE A 302 13.98 20.87 -18.78
C ILE A 302 14.36 20.80 -17.31
N LYS A 303 15.34 21.57 -16.89
CA LYS A 303 15.71 21.67 -15.48
C LYS A 303 14.64 22.41 -14.68
N THR A 304 14.51 22.05 -13.40
CA THR A 304 13.58 22.66 -12.48
C THR A 304 14.30 23.24 -11.28
N GLU A 305 13.76 24.30 -10.71
CA GLU A 305 14.08 24.83 -9.40
C GLU A 305 12.89 24.62 -8.44
N LEU A 306 13.20 24.56 -7.14
CA LEU A 306 12.20 24.36 -6.11
C LEU A 306 11.83 25.69 -5.48
N VAL A 307 10.58 26.11 -5.65
CA VAL A 307 10.04 27.37 -5.09
C VAL A 307 9.08 27.08 -3.93
N GLU A 308 9.14 27.90 -2.90
CA GLU A 308 8.18 27.88 -1.79
C GLU A 308 6.92 28.62 -2.20
N LEU A 309 5.76 28.04 -1.95
CA LEU A 309 4.48 28.72 -2.08
C LEU A 309 3.82 28.85 -0.71
N GLU A 310 3.26 30.03 -0.42
CA GLU A 310 2.68 30.40 0.88
C GLU A 310 1.65 29.39 1.43
N ASN A 311 0.95 28.69 0.55
CA ASN A 311 -0.09 27.71 0.93
C ASN A 311 0.32 26.24 0.71
N SER A 312 1.58 25.95 0.43
CA SER A 312 2.07 24.59 0.18
C SER A 312 3.06 24.16 1.24
N LYS A 313 2.79 23.03 1.91
CA LYS A 313 3.76 22.39 2.82
C LYS A 313 4.99 21.82 2.10
N ARG A 314 4.96 21.78 0.77
CA ARG A 314 5.97 21.14 -0.05
C ARG A 314 6.40 22.09 -1.16
N LYS A 315 7.71 22.23 -1.39
CA LYS A 315 8.25 23.03 -2.48
C LYS A 315 7.72 22.57 -3.83
N VAL A 316 7.41 23.52 -4.71
CA VAL A 316 6.83 23.26 -6.03
C VAL A 316 7.92 23.36 -7.09
N PRO A 317 8.06 22.38 -7.99
CA PRO A 317 9.03 22.45 -9.08
C PRO A 317 8.54 23.45 -10.13
N LYS A 318 9.43 24.38 -10.52
CA LYS A 318 9.22 25.36 -11.57
C LYS A 318 10.30 25.17 -12.64
N ASN A 319 9.91 25.13 -13.90
CA ASN A 319 10.83 25.00 -15.01
C ASN A 319 11.75 26.23 -15.11
N ILE A 320 13.06 26.00 -15.31
CA ILE A 320 14.05 27.05 -15.55
C ILE A 320 14.10 27.32 -17.06
N PRO A 321 13.75 28.55 -17.52
CA PRO A 321 13.80 28.88 -18.93
C PRO A 321 15.20 28.71 -19.53
N ASN A 322 15.29 28.25 -20.78
CA ASN A 322 16.50 28.04 -21.54
C ASN A 322 17.47 26.99 -20.90
N SER A 323 16.90 26.00 -20.20
CA SER A 323 17.65 24.89 -19.60
C SER A 323 17.26 23.54 -20.22
N GLU A 324 16.68 23.59 -21.41
CA GLU A 324 16.26 22.41 -22.15
C GLU A 324 17.46 21.55 -22.56
N PHE A 325 17.30 20.24 -22.49
CA PHE A 325 18.28 19.27 -22.95
C PHE A 325 17.60 17.96 -23.36
N GLU A 326 18.36 17.09 -23.98
CA GLU A 326 17.83 15.82 -24.49
C GLU A 326 18.46 14.62 -23.80
N LEU A 327 17.62 13.62 -23.52
CA LEU A 327 18.04 12.28 -23.14
C LEU A 327 17.58 11.29 -24.23
N ILE A 328 18.23 10.14 -24.30
CA ILE A 328 17.86 9.07 -25.24
C ILE A 328 17.25 7.93 -24.41
N ALA A 329 16.06 7.48 -24.81
CA ALA A 329 15.40 6.32 -24.22
C ALA A 329 14.67 5.51 -25.28
N ASP A 330 14.69 4.18 -25.18
CA ASP A 330 13.88 3.28 -25.99
C ASP A 330 12.44 3.20 -25.44
N TYR A 331 12.30 3.35 -24.11
CA TYR A 331 11.03 3.27 -23.39
C TYR A 331 10.92 4.34 -22.31
N ILE A 332 9.69 4.80 -22.09
CA ILE A 332 9.31 5.64 -20.93
C ILE A 332 8.32 4.87 -20.06
N VAL A 333 8.57 4.85 -18.76
CA VAL A 333 7.67 4.27 -17.75
C VAL A 333 7.21 5.37 -16.81
N LEU A 334 5.91 5.64 -16.82
CA LEU A 334 5.29 6.69 -16.02
C LEU A 334 4.91 6.16 -14.64
N ALA A 335 5.52 6.72 -13.60
CA ALA A 335 5.22 6.48 -12.19
C ALA A 335 4.79 7.79 -11.51
N THR A 336 3.92 8.56 -12.18
CA THR A 336 3.51 9.92 -11.82
C THR A 336 2.29 9.97 -10.91
N GLY A 337 1.96 8.85 -10.29
CA GLY A 337 0.82 8.66 -9.39
C GLY A 337 -0.33 7.91 -10.05
N SER A 338 -1.30 7.55 -9.23
CA SER A 338 -2.47 6.76 -9.60
C SER A 338 -3.75 7.52 -9.27
N LEU A 339 -4.80 7.24 -10.01
CA LEU A 339 -6.12 7.83 -9.86
C LEU A 339 -7.14 6.72 -9.51
N PRO A 340 -8.26 7.06 -8.88
CA PRO A 340 -9.36 6.13 -8.70
C PRO A 340 -10.03 5.80 -10.04
N ASN A 341 -10.60 4.60 -10.18
CA ASN A 341 -11.41 4.23 -11.33
C ASN A 341 -12.72 5.02 -11.33
N ILE A 342 -12.86 5.98 -12.23
CA ILE A 342 -14.00 6.91 -12.28
C ILE A 342 -15.32 6.18 -12.52
N LYS A 343 -15.34 5.14 -13.35
CA LYS A 343 -16.55 4.35 -13.63
C LYS A 343 -17.04 3.60 -12.40
N ALA A 344 -16.10 3.04 -11.64
CA ALA A 344 -16.43 2.30 -10.41
C ALA A 344 -17.03 3.18 -9.31
N ILE A 345 -16.78 4.49 -9.35
CA ILE A 345 -17.18 5.45 -8.31
C ILE A 345 -18.11 6.55 -8.82
N GLU A 346 -18.78 6.35 -9.95
CA GLU A 346 -19.61 7.38 -10.59
C GLU A 346 -20.71 7.90 -9.67
N ASN A 347 -21.37 7.02 -8.93
CA ASN A 347 -22.52 7.30 -8.05
C ASN A 347 -22.13 7.84 -6.66
N PHE A 348 -20.83 8.02 -6.37
CA PHE A 348 -20.36 8.48 -5.06
C PHE A 348 -20.05 9.98 -5.06
N GLU A 349 -20.29 10.65 -3.92
CA GLU A 349 -19.71 11.97 -3.71
C GLU A 349 -18.19 11.89 -3.67
N LYS A 350 -17.54 12.85 -4.33
CA LYS A 350 -16.08 12.92 -4.47
C LYS A 350 -15.52 14.16 -3.79
N ASN A 351 -14.31 14.07 -3.30
CA ASN A 351 -13.55 15.23 -2.86
C ASN A 351 -12.95 15.98 -4.06
N GLU A 352 -12.31 17.14 -3.82
CA GLU A 352 -11.70 17.99 -4.84
C GLU A 352 -10.64 17.29 -5.71
N LYS A 353 -10.08 16.18 -5.22
CA LYS A 353 -9.07 15.37 -5.92
C LYS A 353 -9.67 14.16 -6.65
N GLY A 354 -10.99 14.00 -6.65
CA GLY A 354 -11.68 12.91 -7.35
C GLY A 354 -11.78 11.59 -6.59
N TYR A 355 -11.37 11.51 -5.33
CA TYR A 355 -11.52 10.33 -4.48
C TYR A 355 -12.89 10.31 -3.79
N ILE A 356 -13.36 9.12 -3.39
CA ILE A 356 -14.61 8.99 -2.62
C ILE A 356 -14.50 9.80 -1.33
N LYS A 357 -15.53 10.62 -1.09
CA LYS A 357 -15.69 11.34 0.17
C LYS A 357 -16.34 10.43 1.21
N VAL A 358 -15.72 10.35 2.39
CA VAL A 358 -16.27 9.64 3.55
C VAL A 358 -16.36 10.58 4.75
N ASN A 359 -17.25 10.26 5.67
CA ASN A 359 -17.33 10.93 6.98
C ASN A 359 -16.30 10.31 7.97
N GLU A 360 -16.30 10.80 9.22
CA GLU A 360 -15.38 10.31 10.28
C GLU A 360 -15.59 8.82 10.62
N LYS A 361 -16.72 8.22 10.21
CA LYS A 361 -17.07 6.81 10.37
C LYS A 361 -16.84 5.97 9.11
N TYR A 362 -16.05 6.47 8.18
CA TYR A 362 -15.79 5.80 6.90
C TYR A 362 -17.04 5.58 6.02
N GLN A 363 -18.21 6.16 6.36
CA GLN A 363 -19.40 6.09 5.53
C GLN A 363 -19.31 7.02 4.33
N THR A 364 -19.76 6.52 3.18
CA THR A 364 -19.91 7.27 1.93
C THR A 364 -21.24 8.02 1.88
N SER A 365 -21.53 8.65 0.73
CA SER A 365 -22.85 9.24 0.44
C SER A 365 -23.97 8.20 0.25
N LEU A 366 -23.63 6.93 0.01
CA LEU A 366 -24.61 5.85 -0.14
C LEU A 366 -24.86 5.17 1.20
N GLU A 367 -26.14 4.87 1.45
CA GLU A 367 -26.56 4.16 2.65
C GLU A 367 -25.90 2.77 2.74
N LYS A 368 -25.47 2.33 3.94
CA LYS A 368 -24.80 1.07 4.24
C LYS A 368 -23.44 0.88 3.55
N VAL A 369 -22.95 1.88 2.80
CA VAL A 369 -21.69 1.77 2.07
C VAL A 369 -20.59 2.57 2.75
N PHE A 370 -19.51 1.88 3.07
CA PHE A 370 -18.30 2.41 3.68
C PHE A 370 -17.14 2.31 2.66
N ALA A 371 -16.10 3.12 2.82
CA ALA A 371 -14.93 3.03 1.97
C ALA A 371 -13.64 3.34 2.73
N GLY A 372 -12.51 2.79 2.29
CA GLY A 372 -11.19 3.06 2.87
C GLY A 372 -10.04 2.55 2.01
N GLY A 373 -8.82 2.87 2.43
CA GLY A 373 -7.61 2.70 1.62
C GLY A 373 -7.49 3.77 0.55
N ASP A 374 -6.74 3.50 -0.51
CA ASP A 374 -6.37 4.52 -1.50
C ASP A 374 -7.57 5.12 -2.25
N ILE A 375 -8.73 4.46 -2.28
CA ILE A 375 -9.95 4.97 -2.93
C ILE A 375 -10.50 6.24 -2.25
N ILE A 376 -10.17 6.50 -0.99
CA ILE A 376 -10.54 7.72 -0.27
C ILE A 376 -9.43 8.77 -0.25
N GLY A 377 -8.28 8.49 -0.91
CA GLY A 377 -7.17 9.44 -1.08
C GLY A 377 -6.33 9.66 0.18
N THR A 378 -6.19 8.67 1.04
CA THR A 378 -5.28 8.68 2.19
C THR A 378 -3.83 8.47 1.75
N ASN A 379 -2.89 8.48 2.71
CA ASN A 379 -1.48 8.23 2.43
C ASN A 379 -1.30 6.83 1.81
N SER A 380 -0.84 6.77 0.57
CA SER A 380 -0.73 5.57 -0.26
C SER A 380 0.36 4.61 0.22
N THR A 381 0.19 4.02 1.41
CA THR A 381 1.03 2.93 1.92
C THR A 381 0.17 1.80 2.46
N VAL A 382 0.72 0.58 2.45
CA VAL A 382 0.03 -0.61 2.97
C VAL A 382 -0.41 -0.41 4.42
N ALA A 383 0.44 0.18 5.28
CA ALA A 383 0.10 0.41 6.68
C ALA A 383 -1.11 1.36 6.87
N PHE A 384 -1.25 2.38 6.03
CA PHE A 384 -2.44 3.26 6.09
C PHE A 384 -3.68 2.57 5.55
N ALA A 385 -3.57 1.79 4.47
CA ALA A 385 -4.69 0.99 3.97
C ALA A 385 -5.19 -0.03 4.99
N VAL A 386 -4.28 -0.72 5.69
CA VAL A 386 -4.58 -1.62 6.82
C VAL A 386 -5.26 -0.85 7.97
N SER A 387 -4.72 0.33 8.33
CA SER A 387 -5.33 1.19 9.36
C SER A 387 -6.77 1.57 9.03
N ASP A 388 -7.06 1.90 7.75
CA ASP A 388 -8.40 2.24 7.31
C ASP A 388 -9.32 1.01 7.38
N GLY A 389 -8.86 -0.16 6.93
CA GLY A 389 -9.60 -1.43 7.04
C GLY A 389 -9.98 -1.77 8.48
N LEU A 390 -9.02 -1.65 9.41
CA LEU A 390 -9.25 -1.87 10.84
C LEU A 390 -10.28 -0.87 11.43
N LYS A 391 -10.15 0.42 11.10
CA LYS A 391 -11.07 1.45 11.61
C LYS A 391 -12.47 1.28 11.03
N ALA A 392 -12.56 1.07 9.72
CA ALA A 392 -13.83 0.84 9.05
C ALA A 392 -14.55 -0.40 9.59
N SER A 393 -13.81 -1.50 9.89
CA SER A 393 -14.41 -2.70 10.48
C SER A 393 -15.11 -2.43 11.81
N LYS A 394 -14.53 -1.54 12.64
CA LYS A 394 -15.14 -1.12 13.92
C LYS A 394 -16.42 -0.32 13.70
N GLU A 395 -16.40 0.63 12.78
CA GLU A 395 -17.57 1.46 12.46
C GLU A 395 -18.68 0.64 11.80
N ILE A 396 -18.33 -0.31 10.92
CA ILE A 396 -19.28 -1.25 10.33
C ILE A 396 -19.92 -2.14 11.42
N LYS A 397 -19.10 -2.66 12.36
CA LYS A 397 -19.61 -3.42 13.50
C LYS A 397 -20.63 -2.62 14.31
N GLU A 398 -20.30 -1.37 14.67
CA GLU A 398 -21.22 -0.49 15.40
C GLU A 398 -22.50 -0.20 14.60
N PHE A 399 -22.40 -0.09 13.26
CA PHE A 399 -23.55 0.08 12.39
C PHE A 399 -24.45 -1.16 12.38
N LEU A 400 -23.87 -2.36 12.34
CA LEU A 400 -24.61 -3.63 12.30
C LEU A 400 -25.32 -3.97 13.61
N LEU A 401 -24.88 -3.42 14.74
CA LEU A 401 -25.45 -3.64 16.08
C LEU A 401 -26.59 -2.65 16.43
N LYS A 402 -26.87 -1.69 15.58
CA LYS A 402 -28.02 -0.76 15.69
C LYS A 402 -29.26 -1.34 15.06
#